data_569c378caa7849352089fd6e5491cd1b
#
_entry.id   569c378caa7849352089fd6e5491cd1b
#
_cell.length_a   1.000
_cell.length_b   1.000
_cell.length_c   1.000
_cell.angle_alpha   90.00
_cell.angle_beta   90.00
_cell.angle_gamma   90.00
#
_symmetry.space_group_name_H-M   'P 1'
#
loop_
_entity.id
_entity.type
_entity.pdbx_description
1 polymer ?
#
loop_
_entity_poly.entity_id
_entity_poly.type
_entity_poly.pdbx_seq_one_letter_code
_entity_poly.pdbx_strand_id
1 'polypeptide(L)'
;MTDIAPGYDHITSAIGAAQIGWLGTAMLCYVTPKEHLGLPNREDVRTGVITYKIAAHAADLAKGHPGAQIRDNALSKARYEFRWRDQFHLSLDPDRALEYFNEGRHTDGEYCTMCGPNFCAMKLSRDLKTINNE
;
A
#
# COMPACT_ATOMS: atom_id res chain seq x y z
N MET A 1 -17.74 -11.61 0.44
CA MET A 1 -17.34 -11.37 -0.98
C MET A 1 -18.58 -10.89 -1.73
N THR A 2 -18.44 -10.06 -2.73
CA THR A 2 -19.55 -9.48 -3.50
C THR A 2 -19.21 -9.51 -4.99
N ASP A 3 -20.22 -9.72 -5.84
CA ASP A 3 -20.09 -9.78 -7.30
C ASP A 3 -20.42 -8.45 -8.00
N ILE A 4 -20.51 -7.35 -7.21
CA ILE A 4 -21.01 -6.08 -7.71
C ILE A 4 -20.08 -5.36 -8.70
N ALA A 5 -18.80 -5.76 -8.77
CA ALA A 5 -17.78 -5.03 -9.49
C ALA A 5 -16.96 -5.89 -10.45
N PRO A 6 -17.53 -6.40 -11.56
CA PRO A 6 -16.75 -7.07 -12.60
C PRO A 6 -15.61 -6.18 -13.10
N GLY A 7 -14.41 -6.74 -13.25
CA GLY A 7 -13.18 -5.99 -13.55
C GLY A 7 -12.42 -5.52 -12.31
N TYR A 8 -13.00 -5.65 -11.12
CA TYR A 8 -12.40 -5.35 -9.82
C TYR A 8 -12.38 -6.56 -8.88
N ASP A 9 -12.48 -7.77 -9.44
CA ASP A 9 -12.57 -9.01 -8.67
C ASP A 9 -11.38 -9.24 -7.75
N HIS A 10 -10.18 -8.77 -8.12
CA HIS A 10 -9.00 -8.77 -7.26
C HIS A 10 -9.20 -7.96 -5.98
N ILE A 11 -9.95 -6.86 -6.02
CA ILE A 11 -10.24 -6.02 -4.85
C ILE A 11 -11.35 -6.66 -4.00
N THR A 12 -12.49 -7.01 -4.63
CA THR A 12 -13.64 -7.57 -3.90
C THR A 12 -13.30 -8.87 -3.20
N SER A 13 -12.51 -9.74 -3.84
CA SER A 13 -12.05 -10.99 -3.24
C SER A 13 -10.95 -10.78 -2.18
N ALA A 14 -10.06 -9.79 -2.33
CA ALA A 14 -9.03 -9.50 -1.34
C ALA A 14 -9.60 -9.06 0.01
N ILE A 15 -10.74 -8.38 0.02
CA ILE A 15 -11.45 -8.02 1.26
C ILE A 15 -11.80 -9.29 2.04
N GLY A 16 -12.40 -10.28 1.38
CA GLY A 16 -12.70 -11.57 1.99
C GLY A 16 -11.45 -12.38 2.34
N ALA A 17 -10.42 -12.35 1.49
CA ALA A 17 -9.15 -13.01 1.74
C ALA A 17 -8.45 -12.48 3.00
N ALA A 18 -8.46 -11.17 3.24
CA ALA A 18 -7.93 -10.59 4.47
C ALA A 18 -8.68 -11.10 5.70
N GLN A 19 -10.01 -11.20 5.64
CA GLN A 19 -10.83 -11.71 6.74
C GLN A 19 -10.54 -13.18 7.05
N ILE A 20 -10.55 -14.06 6.04
CA ILE A 20 -10.26 -15.49 6.27
C ILE A 20 -8.80 -15.73 6.67
N GLY A 21 -7.86 -14.93 6.16
CA GLY A 21 -6.47 -14.92 6.56
C GLY A 21 -6.30 -14.59 8.04
N TRP A 22 -7.02 -13.61 8.53
CA TRP A 22 -7.06 -13.26 9.95
C TRP A 22 -7.63 -14.41 10.81
N LEU A 23 -8.66 -15.10 10.32
CA LEU A 23 -9.31 -16.22 11.02
C LEU A 23 -8.51 -17.54 10.95
N GLY A 24 -7.34 -17.57 10.31
CA GLY A 24 -6.43 -18.70 10.39
C GLY A 24 -6.16 -19.43 9.08
N THR A 25 -6.60 -18.92 7.93
CA THR A 25 -6.21 -19.49 6.63
C THR A 25 -4.70 -19.35 6.44
N ALA A 26 -4.03 -20.45 6.13
CA ALA A 26 -2.57 -20.51 6.03
C ALA A 26 -2.02 -20.00 4.70
N MET A 27 -2.82 -20.07 3.62
CA MET A 27 -2.39 -19.70 2.27
C MET A 27 -3.53 -19.04 1.52
N LEU A 28 -3.22 -18.00 0.77
CA LEU A 28 -4.15 -17.31 -0.13
C LEU A 28 -3.66 -17.45 -1.57
N CYS A 29 -4.59 -17.65 -2.51
CA CYS A 29 -4.32 -17.57 -3.93
C CYS A 29 -4.92 -16.29 -4.50
N TYR A 30 -4.24 -15.66 -5.45
CA TYR A 30 -4.68 -14.39 -6.02
C TYR A 30 -5.82 -14.55 -7.03
N VAL A 31 -6.57 -13.47 -7.21
CA VAL A 31 -7.56 -13.27 -8.27
C VAL A 31 -7.12 -12.09 -9.12
N THR A 32 -7.33 -12.15 -10.42
CA THR A 32 -6.97 -11.06 -11.33
C THR A 32 -8.13 -10.08 -11.56
N PRO A 33 -7.87 -8.86 -12.07
CA PRO A 33 -8.94 -7.94 -12.48
C PRO A 33 -9.86 -8.52 -13.56
N LYS A 34 -9.37 -9.46 -14.36
CA LYS A 34 -10.09 -10.08 -15.49
C LYS A 34 -10.78 -11.39 -15.13
N GLU A 35 -11.02 -11.67 -13.88
CA GLU A 35 -11.73 -12.86 -13.46
C GLU A 35 -13.08 -12.97 -14.21
N HIS A 36 -13.32 -14.12 -14.85
CA HIS A 36 -14.48 -14.37 -15.70
C HIS A 36 -14.67 -13.47 -16.95
N LEU A 37 -13.78 -12.49 -17.19
CA LEU A 37 -13.89 -11.56 -18.30
C LEU A 37 -12.87 -11.81 -19.43
N GLY A 38 -11.86 -12.64 -19.20
CA GLY A 38 -10.86 -12.97 -20.20
C GLY A 38 -9.56 -13.52 -19.63
N LEU A 39 -8.63 -13.87 -20.51
CA LEU A 39 -7.31 -14.32 -20.07
C LEU A 39 -6.51 -13.14 -19.55
N PRO A 40 -5.95 -13.25 -18.33
CA PRO A 40 -5.14 -12.18 -17.76
C PRO A 40 -3.79 -12.06 -18.50
N ASN A 41 -3.34 -10.85 -18.70
CA ASN A 41 -1.98 -10.58 -19.14
C ASN A 41 -1.02 -10.50 -17.93
N ARG A 42 0.26 -10.22 -18.18
CA ARG A 42 1.29 -10.14 -17.13
C ARG A 42 0.96 -9.09 -16.06
N GLU A 43 0.45 -7.92 -16.46
CA GLU A 43 0.12 -6.83 -15.54
C GLU A 43 -1.14 -7.15 -14.71
N ASP A 44 -2.12 -7.84 -15.30
CA ASP A 44 -3.28 -8.32 -14.57
C ASP A 44 -2.85 -9.31 -13.46
N VAL A 45 -1.94 -10.22 -13.78
CA VAL A 45 -1.37 -11.18 -12.80
C VAL A 45 -0.59 -10.44 -11.72
N ARG A 46 0.28 -9.49 -12.10
CA ARG A 46 1.02 -8.66 -11.14
C ARG A 46 0.08 -7.94 -10.18
N THR A 47 -0.95 -7.29 -10.72
CA THR A 47 -1.96 -6.58 -9.93
C THR A 47 -2.66 -7.52 -8.96
N GLY A 48 -3.09 -8.68 -9.40
CA GLY A 48 -3.70 -9.70 -8.54
C GLY A 48 -2.78 -10.17 -7.41
N VAL A 49 -1.53 -10.50 -7.73
CA VAL A 49 -0.53 -10.95 -6.75
C VAL A 49 -0.24 -9.86 -5.71
N ILE A 50 -0.03 -8.63 -6.13
CA ILE A 50 0.23 -7.51 -5.20
C ILE A 50 -0.99 -7.26 -4.31
N THR A 51 -2.20 -7.27 -4.87
CA THR A 51 -3.43 -7.11 -4.09
C THR A 51 -3.55 -8.17 -2.99
N TYR A 52 -3.25 -9.43 -3.31
CA TYR A 52 -3.31 -10.51 -2.32
C TYR A 52 -2.15 -10.47 -1.30
N LYS A 53 -0.99 -9.94 -1.67
CA LYS A 53 0.07 -9.62 -0.70
C LYS A 53 -0.39 -8.54 0.29
N ILE A 54 -1.16 -7.54 -0.15
CA ILE A 54 -1.76 -6.53 0.72
C ILE A 54 -2.78 -7.18 1.66
N ALA A 55 -3.66 -8.04 1.15
CA ALA A 55 -4.64 -8.77 1.96
C ALA A 55 -3.97 -9.65 3.03
N ALA A 56 -2.91 -10.38 2.65
CA ALA A 56 -2.13 -11.21 3.56
C ALA A 56 -1.43 -10.37 4.63
N HIS A 57 -0.83 -9.24 4.25
CA HIS A 57 -0.19 -8.32 5.20
C HIS A 57 -1.20 -7.74 6.20
N ALA A 58 -2.39 -7.34 5.74
CA ALA A 58 -3.47 -6.88 6.61
C ALA A 58 -3.92 -7.98 7.60
N ALA A 59 -4.03 -9.22 7.14
CA ALA A 59 -4.34 -10.36 8.00
C ALA A 59 -3.24 -10.63 9.03
N ASP A 60 -1.97 -10.50 8.65
CA ASP A 60 -0.83 -10.69 9.55
C ASP A 60 -0.76 -9.59 10.63
N LEU A 61 -1.06 -8.34 10.28
CA LEU A 61 -1.21 -7.25 11.25
C LEU A 61 -2.34 -7.56 12.24
N ALA A 62 -3.50 -7.98 11.74
CA ALA A 62 -4.66 -8.30 12.59
C ALA A 62 -4.41 -9.48 13.54
N LYS A 63 -3.60 -10.47 13.12
CA LYS A 63 -3.14 -11.58 13.97
C LYS A 63 -2.05 -11.19 14.98
N GLY A 64 -1.48 -9.99 14.86
CA GLY A 64 -0.36 -9.54 15.69
C GLY A 64 0.98 -10.17 15.29
N HIS A 65 1.17 -10.53 14.01
CA HIS A 65 2.44 -11.07 13.54
C HIS A 65 3.56 -10.02 13.64
N PRO A 66 4.61 -10.25 14.45
CA PRO A 66 5.59 -9.21 14.75
C PRO A 66 6.36 -8.72 13.52
N GLY A 67 6.66 -9.59 12.57
CA GLY A 67 7.35 -9.21 11.32
C GLY A 67 6.53 -8.26 10.44
N ALA A 68 5.20 -8.44 10.39
CA ALA A 68 4.30 -7.55 9.65
C ALA A 68 4.27 -6.15 10.29
N GLN A 69 4.13 -6.07 11.61
CA GLN A 69 4.10 -4.81 12.35
C GLN A 69 5.40 -4.03 12.25
N ILE A 70 6.55 -4.72 12.32
CA ILE A 70 7.88 -4.08 12.19
C ILE A 70 8.01 -3.43 10.80
N ARG A 71 7.64 -4.13 9.74
CA ARG A 71 7.70 -3.59 8.37
C ARG A 71 6.76 -2.41 8.18
N ASP A 72 5.53 -2.52 8.66
CA ASP A 72 4.52 -1.48 8.56
C ASP A 72 4.95 -0.20 9.29
N ASN A 73 5.46 -0.35 10.51
CA ASN A 73 6.01 0.76 11.29
C ASN A 73 7.22 1.41 10.61
N ALA A 74 8.12 0.62 10.00
CA ALA A 74 9.28 1.13 9.29
C ALA A 74 8.87 1.98 8.08
N LEU A 75 7.87 1.53 7.30
CA LEU A 75 7.34 2.29 6.17
C LEU A 75 6.61 3.55 6.63
N SER A 76 5.81 3.46 7.70
CA SER A 76 5.11 4.60 8.29
C SER A 76 6.09 5.67 8.76
N LYS A 77 7.21 5.27 9.40
CA LYS A 77 8.28 6.17 9.81
C LYS A 77 8.95 6.82 8.60
N ALA A 78 9.30 6.04 7.57
CA ALA A 78 9.88 6.57 6.34
C ALA A 78 8.96 7.59 5.66
N ARG A 79 7.65 7.35 5.68
CA ARG A 79 6.64 8.28 5.15
C ARG A 79 6.58 9.57 5.96
N TYR A 80 6.55 9.48 7.28
CA TYR A 80 6.52 10.65 8.16
C TYR A 80 7.76 11.54 8.01
N GLU A 81 8.93 10.91 7.77
CA GLU A 81 10.22 11.59 7.59
C GLU A 81 10.49 12.01 6.14
N PHE A 82 9.55 11.81 5.21
CA PHE A 82 9.69 12.07 3.77
C PHE A 82 10.90 11.36 3.12
N ARG A 83 11.29 10.21 3.64
CA ARG A 83 12.35 9.36 3.07
C ARG A 83 11.79 8.53 1.92
N TRP A 84 11.63 9.16 0.76
CA TRP A 84 10.93 8.59 -0.40
C TRP A 84 11.52 7.27 -0.87
N ARG A 85 12.84 7.19 -0.99
CA ARG A 85 13.51 5.95 -1.44
C ARG A 85 13.28 4.79 -0.48
N ASP A 86 13.31 5.04 0.81
CA ASP A 86 13.04 4.00 1.81
C ASP A 86 11.58 3.54 1.76
N GLN A 87 10.63 4.45 1.50
CA GLN A 87 9.22 4.08 1.29
C GLN A 87 9.09 3.10 0.13
N PHE A 88 9.78 3.34 -0.99
CA PHE A 88 9.71 2.46 -2.16
C PHE A 88 10.32 1.10 -1.85
N HIS A 89 11.51 1.03 -1.24
CA HIS A 89 12.16 -0.22 -0.87
C HIS A 89 11.35 -1.07 0.13
N LEU A 90 10.62 -0.42 1.04
CA LEU A 90 9.78 -1.09 2.03
C LEU A 90 8.41 -1.49 1.47
N SER A 91 7.99 -0.94 0.33
CA SER A 91 6.68 -1.18 -0.26
C SER A 91 6.54 -2.61 -0.82
N LEU A 92 5.31 -3.05 -1.05
CA LEU A 92 5.02 -4.33 -1.69
C LEU A 92 5.19 -4.27 -3.22
N ASP A 93 5.08 -3.09 -3.80
CA ASP A 93 5.30 -2.81 -5.22
C ASP A 93 6.17 -1.56 -5.40
N PRO A 94 7.50 -1.70 -5.25
CA PRO A 94 8.42 -0.58 -5.32
C PRO A 94 8.47 0.08 -6.70
N ASP A 95 8.33 -0.71 -7.77
CA ASP A 95 8.41 -0.20 -9.14
C ASP A 95 7.24 0.75 -9.44
N ARG A 96 6.03 0.34 -9.07
CA ARG A 96 4.84 1.17 -9.25
C ARG A 96 4.87 2.43 -8.38
N ALA A 97 5.37 2.31 -7.16
CA ALA A 97 5.54 3.46 -6.28
C ALA A 97 6.53 4.48 -6.86
N LEU A 98 7.63 4.01 -7.41
CA LEU A 98 8.64 4.84 -8.07
C LEU A 98 8.11 5.47 -9.37
N GLU A 99 7.37 4.70 -10.19
CA GLU A 99 6.72 5.20 -11.41
C GLU A 99 5.81 6.39 -11.10
N TYR A 100 4.89 6.24 -10.17
CA TYR A 100 3.95 7.31 -9.79
C TYR A 100 4.65 8.52 -9.16
N PHE A 101 5.70 8.27 -8.38
CA PHE A 101 6.50 9.35 -7.84
C PHE A 101 7.16 10.18 -8.95
N ASN A 102 7.71 9.53 -9.97
CA ASN A 102 8.36 10.18 -11.11
C ASN A 102 7.36 10.93 -12.00
N GLU A 103 6.15 10.42 -12.19
CA GLU A 103 5.07 11.11 -12.92
C GLU A 103 4.71 12.45 -12.25
N GLY A 104 4.74 12.51 -10.93
CA GLY A 104 4.48 13.72 -10.17
C GLY A 104 5.56 14.80 -10.26
N ARG A 105 6.66 14.58 -10.97
CA ARG A 105 7.81 15.50 -11.13
C ARG A 105 8.34 16.04 -9.79
N HIS A 106 8.57 15.16 -8.86
CA HIS A 106 9.08 15.54 -7.54
C HIS A 106 10.53 16.00 -7.55
N THR A 107 10.73 17.11 -6.89
CA THR A 107 11.98 17.37 -6.19
C THR A 107 11.96 16.57 -4.87
N ASP A 108 13.12 16.21 -4.33
CA ASP A 108 13.26 15.52 -3.02
C ASP A 108 12.76 16.41 -1.83
N GLY A 109 11.63 17.08 -2.02
CA GLY A 109 11.06 18.00 -1.05
C GLY A 109 10.37 17.32 0.13
N GLU A 110 10.29 18.01 1.24
CA GLU A 110 9.62 17.59 2.48
C GLU A 110 8.08 17.74 2.39
N TYR A 111 7.48 17.39 1.27
CA TYR A 111 6.03 17.40 1.06
C TYR A 111 5.64 16.42 -0.06
N CYS A 112 4.39 16.02 -0.11
CA CYS A 112 3.89 15.20 -1.22
C CYS A 112 3.38 16.08 -2.37
N THR A 113 3.55 15.62 -3.62
CA THR A 113 3.11 16.36 -4.82
C THR A 113 1.63 16.59 -4.88
N MET A 114 0.83 15.70 -4.34
CA MET A 114 -0.62 15.86 -4.33
C MET A 114 -1.05 17.11 -3.56
N CYS A 115 -0.41 17.40 -2.42
CA CYS A 115 -0.77 18.55 -1.57
C CYS A 115 0.10 19.79 -1.83
N GLY A 116 1.32 19.61 -2.35
CA GLY A 116 2.29 20.68 -2.51
C GLY A 116 2.86 21.20 -1.17
N PRO A 117 3.74 22.23 -1.23
CA PRO A 117 4.50 22.68 -0.06
C PRO A 117 3.65 23.37 1.01
N ASN A 118 2.50 23.93 0.65
CA ASN A 118 1.69 24.78 1.54
C ASN A 118 0.52 24.02 2.20
N PHE A 119 0.12 22.87 1.67
CA PHE A 119 -1.07 22.15 2.12
C PHE A 119 -0.78 20.69 2.57
N CYS A 120 0.49 20.32 2.66
CA CYS A 120 0.85 18.99 3.13
C CYS A 120 0.64 18.86 4.65
N ALA A 121 -0.39 18.14 5.06
CA ALA A 121 -0.74 17.95 6.47
C ALA A 121 0.41 17.37 7.30
N MET A 122 1.22 16.48 6.71
CA MET A 122 2.38 15.90 7.40
C MET A 122 3.47 16.94 7.65
N LYS A 123 3.77 17.80 6.65
CA LYS A 123 4.72 18.90 6.80
C LYS A 123 4.23 19.86 7.87
N LEU A 124 2.98 20.33 7.79
CA LEU A 124 2.37 21.23 8.76
C LEU A 124 2.42 20.66 10.17
N SER A 125 2.16 19.36 10.35
CA SER A 125 2.24 18.69 11.65
C SER A 125 3.67 18.65 12.21
N ARG A 126 4.68 18.51 11.36
CA ARG A 126 6.10 18.59 11.77
C ARG A 126 6.49 20.00 12.18
N ASP A 127 6.13 20.98 11.37
CA ASP A 127 6.45 22.39 11.62
C ASP A 127 5.85 22.86 12.96
N LEU A 128 4.60 22.47 13.27
CA LEU A 128 3.94 22.75 14.55
C LEU A 128 4.65 22.10 15.75
N LYS A 129 5.17 20.87 15.60
CA LYS A 129 5.92 20.21 16.67
C LYS A 129 7.25 20.91 16.96
N THR A 130 7.90 21.45 15.95
CA THR A 130 9.16 22.18 16.11
C THR A 130 8.92 23.48 16.90
N ILE A 131 7.86 24.22 16.57
CA ILE A 131 7.47 25.47 17.25
C ILE A 131 7.13 25.23 18.73
N ASN A 132 6.49 24.10 19.07
CA ASN A 132 6.10 23.82 20.47
C ASN A 132 7.24 23.26 21.33
N ASN A 133 8.40 22.96 20.75
CA ASN A 133 9.57 22.46 21.46
C ASN A 133 10.67 23.56 21.65
N GLU A 134 10.44 24.76 21.15
CA GLU A 134 11.20 25.98 21.43
C GLU A 134 10.54 26.81 22.55
#